data_4c26793aa77067a6a4e6eaa5dfcb0f0e
#
_entry.id   4c26793aa77067a6a4e6eaa5dfcb0f0e
#
_cell.length_a   1.000
_cell.length_b   1.000
_cell.length_c   1.000
_cell.angle_alpha   90.00
_cell.angle_beta   90.00
_cell.angle_gamma   90.00
#
_symmetry.space_group_name_H-M   'P 1'
#
loop_
_entity.id
_entity.type
_entity.pdbx_description
1 polymer ?
#
loop_
_entity_poly.entity_id
_entity_poly.type
_entity_poly.pdbx_seq_one_letter_code
_entity_poly.pdbx_strand_id
1 'polypeptide(L)'
;MQSCLLPVRVRVSLLAGVSVVLSILCPQSSRAEPHPHQTVTVLAVNNGQEVLVDFGGEGRAMRLACLQAPLAQQQPWASAAADQLRELLPSGTEVTLEFRARDVYGRVVARLLLEGNDIAESLLSQGAVFAYDGYLGQCNDLSYLRFEAEARETSRGLWTVPGGPERPWNLIEASGGELEP
;
A
#
# COMPACT_ATOMS: atom_id res chain seq x y z
N MET A 1 4.86 -15.16 11.37
CA MET A 1 5.70 -16.36 11.20
C MET A 1 5.06 -17.48 12.02
N GLN A 2 4.25 -18.33 11.39
CA GLN A 2 3.79 -19.57 12.00
C GLN A 2 4.44 -20.70 11.25
N SER A 3 5.45 -21.29 11.87
CA SER A 3 6.11 -22.49 11.38
C SER A 3 5.13 -23.65 11.51
N CYS A 4 4.59 -24.09 10.39
CA CYS A 4 3.85 -25.35 10.35
C CYS A 4 4.89 -26.47 10.45
N LEU A 5 5.03 -27.03 11.63
CA LEU A 5 5.87 -28.21 11.88
C LEU A 5 5.32 -29.38 11.07
N LEU A 6 6.23 -30.16 10.47
CA LEU A 6 5.98 -31.38 9.71
C LEU A 6 4.95 -32.28 10.41
N PRO A 7 4.11 -33.01 9.64
CA PRO A 7 3.08 -33.87 10.21
C PRO A 7 3.72 -34.95 11.09
N VAL A 8 3.43 -34.88 12.37
CA VAL A 8 3.79 -35.96 13.32
C VAL A 8 2.92 -37.17 12.99
N ARG A 9 3.55 -38.19 12.41
CA ARG A 9 2.92 -39.48 12.20
C ARG A 9 2.90 -40.23 13.52
N VAL A 10 1.78 -40.19 14.22
CA VAL A 10 1.56 -41.05 15.39
C VAL A 10 1.14 -42.43 14.89
N ARG A 11 2.01 -43.45 15.06
CA ARG A 11 1.65 -44.84 14.84
C ARG A 11 1.06 -45.38 16.12
N VAL A 12 -0.25 -45.64 16.14
CA VAL A 12 -0.89 -46.44 17.19
C VAL A 12 -1.03 -47.85 16.63
N SER A 13 -0.26 -48.80 17.17
CA SER A 13 -0.40 -50.21 16.87
C SER A 13 -1.44 -50.82 17.81
N LEU A 14 -2.63 -51.13 17.27
CA LEU A 14 -3.59 -52.01 17.93
C LEU A 14 -3.32 -53.43 17.43
N LEU A 15 -3.43 -54.40 18.35
CA LEU A 15 -3.19 -55.84 18.18
C LEU A 15 -4.20 -56.55 17.28
N ALA A 16 -4.53 -55.99 16.14
CA ALA A 16 -5.38 -56.63 15.11
C ALA A 16 -5.20 -55.92 13.73
N GLY A 17 -3.98 -55.79 13.23
CA GLY A 17 -3.67 -55.62 11.79
C GLY A 17 -4.34 -54.50 11.00
N VAL A 18 -4.98 -53.49 11.62
CA VAL A 18 -5.60 -52.36 10.92
C VAL A 18 -4.91 -51.10 11.36
N SER A 19 -4.03 -50.53 10.50
CA SER A 19 -3.44 -49.20 10.69
C SER A 19 -4.40 -48.13 10.18
N VAL A 20 -5.05 -47.42 11.07
CA VAL A 20 -5.82 -46.23 10.70
C VAL A 20 -4.86 -45.02 10.70
N VAL A 21 -4.61 -44.48 9.52
CA VAL A 21 -3.86 -43.23 9.35
C VAL A 21 -4.89 -42.10 9.45
N LEU A 22 -4.93 -41.44 10.60
CA LEU A 22 -5.71 -40.23 10.79
C LEU A 22 -4.93 -39.05 10.18
N SER A 23 -5.29 -38.65 8.97
CA SER A 23 -4.75 -37.44 8.34
C SER A 23 -5.47 -36.21 8.89
N ILE A 24 -4.80 -35.47 9.76
CA ILE A 24 -5.29 -34.16 10.20
C ILE A 24 -5.08 -33.19 9.03
N LEU A 25 -6.14 -32.89 8.29
CA LEU A 25 -6.16 -31.78 7.36
C LEU A 25 -6.09 -30.48 8.14
N CYS A 26 -4.93 -29.83 8.13
CA CYS A 26 -4.80 -28.46 8.59
C CYS A 26 -5.48 -27.56 7.53
N PRO A 27 -6.47 -26.72 7.88
CA PRO A 27 -7.02 -25.78 6.92
C PRO A 27 -5.93 -24.81 6.51
N GLN A 28 -5.47 -24.90 5.26
CA GLN A 28 -4.61 -23.88 4.68
C GLN A 28 -5.48 -22.65 4.45
N SER A 29 -5.32 -21.65 5.31
CA SER A 29 -5.84 -20.31 5.04
C SER A 29 -5.11 -19.78 3.80
N SER A 30 -5.70 -19.96 2.63
CA SER A 30 -5.17 -19.43 1.38
C SER A 30 -5.33 -17.91 1.45
N ARG A 31 -4.23 -17.21 1.75
CA ARG A 31 -4.17 -15.77 1.56
C ARG A 31 -4.34 -15.51 0.06
N ALA A 32 -5.49 -14.97 -0.32
CA ALA A 32 -5.73 -14.59 -1.71
C ALA A 32 -4.63 -13.60 -2.15
N GLU A 33 -3.86 -13.97 -3.17
CA GLU A 33 -2.91 -13.06 -3.80
C GLU A 33 -3.68 -12.08 -4.69
N PRO A 34 -3.28 -10.80 -4.74
CA PRO A 34 -3.94 -9.84 -5.60
C PRO A 34 -3.77 -10.23 -7.07
N HIS A 35 -4.86 -10.28 -7.80
CA HIS A 35 -4.84 -10.36 -9.25
C HIS A 35 -4.28 -9.06 -9.85
N PRO A 36 -3.70 -9.06 -11.07
CA PRO A 36 -3.11 -7.86 -11.67
C PRO A 36 -4.08 -6.67 -11.74
N HIS A 37 -5.37 -6.93 -11.89
CA HIS A 37 -6.45 -5.94 -11.82
C HIS A 37 -7.60 -6.51 -10.99
N GLN A 38 -7.95 -5.84 -9.91
CA GLN A 38 -9.02 -6.27 -9.01
C GLN A 38 -9.83 -5.06 -8.54
N THR A 39 -11.16 -5.16 -8.57
CA THR A 39 -12.04 -4.17 -7.93
C THR A 39 -12.06 -4.43 -6.43
N VAL A 40 -11.86 -3.37 -5.65
CA VAL A 40 -11.94 -3.38 -4.19
C VAL A 40 -12.72 -2.17 -3.70
N THR A 41 -13.30 -2.27 -2.51
CA THR A 41 -14.04 -1.18 -1.88
C THR A 41 -13.15 -0.49 -0.84
N VAL A 42 -13.04 0.83 -0.88
CA VAL A 42 -12.34 1.63 0.12
C VAL A 42 -13.13 1.61 1.43
N LEU A 43 -12.50 1.21 2.52
CA LEU A 43 -13.07 1.23 3.86
C LEU A 43 -12.69 2.50 4.63
N ALA A 44 -11.43 2.91 4.53
CA ALA A 44 -10.90 4.11 5.19
C ALA A 44 -9.62 4.59 4.51
N VAL A 45 -9.26 5.85 4.75
CA VAL A 45 -7.96 6.44 4.42
C VAL A 45 -7.18 6.63 5.71
N ASN A 46 -6.05 5.94 5.83
CA ASN A 46 -5.18 5.98 7.02
C ASN A 46 -4.29 7.23 7.04
N ASN A 47 -3.68 7.54 5.90
CA ASN A 47 -2.83 8.73 5.71
C ASN A 47 -2.82 9.11 4.22
N GLY A 48 -1.98 10.07 3.79
CA GLY A 48 -1.93 10.57 2.42
C GLY A 48 -1.44 9.57 1.35
N GLN A 49 -1.11 8.35 1.72
CA GLN A 49 -0.64 7.31 0.79
C GLN A 49 -1.14 5.90 1.13
N GLU A 50 -1.87 5.73 2.23
CA GLU A 50 -2.33 4.42 2.67
C GLU A 50 -3.83 4.40 2.85
N VAL A 51 -4.48 3.42 2.25
CA VAL A 51 -5.91 3.16 2.35
C VAL A 51 -6.16 1.76 2.91
N LEU A 52 -7.23 1.63 3.69
CA LEU A 52 -7.79 0.35 4.07
C LEU A 52 -8.85 -0.02 3.05
N VAL A 53 -8.73 -1.20 2.44
CA VAL A 53 -9.69 -1.69 1.44
C VAL A 53 -10.28 -3.03 1.88
N ASP A 54 -11.50 -3.31 1.43
CA ASP A 54 -12.09 -4.65 1.54
C ASP A 54 -11.45 -5.55 0.47
N PHE A 55 -10.76 -6.56 0.94
CA PHE A 55 -10.10 -7.54 0.09
C PHE A 55 -10.66 -8.93 0.38
N GLY A 56 -11.75 -9.26 -0.30
CA GLY A 56 -12.42 -10.56 -0.14
C GLY A 56 -13.07 -10.75 1.24
N GLY A 57 -13.65 -9.70 1.81
CA GLY A 57 -14.29 -9.70 3.13
C GLY A 57 -13.34 -9.39 4.29
N GLU A 58 -12.05 -9.12 4.00
CA GLU A 58 -11.06 -8.73 5.01
C GLU A 58 -10.55 -7.32 4.73
N GLY A 59 -10.52 -6.46 5.77
CA GLY A 59 -9.88 -5.15 5.68
C GLY A 59 -8.36 -5.31 5.57
N ARG A 60 -7.76 -4.77 4.50
CA ARG A 60 -6.31 -4.78 4.29
C ARG A 60 -5.77 -3.39 3.98
N ALA A 61 -4.69 -3.03 4.69
CA ALA A 61 -3.96 -1.80 4.38
C ALA A 61 -3.18 -1.96 3.07
N MET A 62 -3.26 -0.93 2.24
CA MET A 62 -2.63 -0.86 0.94
C MET A 62 -1.99 0.50 0.75
N ARG A 63 -0.80 0.52 0.15
CA ARG A 63 -0.08 1.74 -0.17
C ARG A 63 -0.21 2.11 -1.64
N LEU A 64 -0.37 3.40 -1.91
CA LEU A 64 -0.25 3.93 -3.26
C LEU A 64 1.19 3.75 -3.75
N ALA A 65 1.33 3.23 -4.96
CA ALA A 65 2.62 2.95 -5.58
C ALA A 65 3.32 4.23 -6.04
N CYS A 66 4.65 4.20 -6.02
CA CYS A 66 5.52 5.16 -6.72
C CYS A 66 5.43 6.61 -6.25
N LEU A 67 4.84 6.84 -5.09
CA LEU A 67 4.76 8.13 -4.42
C LEU A 67 5.00 7.98 -2.92
N GLN A 68 5.22 9.10 -2.25
CA GLN A 68 5.21 9.14 -0.79
C GLN A 68 4.54 10.41 -0.28
N ALA A 69 3.64 10.24 0.68
CA ALA A 69 3.06 11.35 1.41
C ALA A 69 4.05 11.93 2.41
N PRO A 70 3.89 13.18 2.80
CA PRO A 70 4.60 13.75 3.95
C PRO A 70 4.45 12.86 5.19
N LEU A 71 5.52 12.71 5.97
CA LEU A 71 5.51 11.97 7.24
C LEU A 71 4.61 12.66 8.26
N ALA A 72 4.12 11.93 9.24
CA ALA A 72 3.20 12.43 10.27
C ALA A 72 3.68 13.72 10.96
N GLN A 73 5.00 13.90 11.14
CA GLN A 73 5.60 15.09 11.71
C GLN A 73 5.72 16.27 10.74
N GLN A 74 5.55 16.05 9.44
CA GLN A 74 5.59 17.11 8.43
C GLN A 74 4.23 17.84 8.33
N GLN A 75 3.82 18.48 9.42
CA GLN A 75 2.58 19.27 9.43
C GLN A 75 2.79 20.66 8.82
N PRO A 76 1.78 21.24 8.17
CA PRO A 76 0.40 20.74 7.98
C PRO A 76 0.23 19.79 6.77
N TRP A 77 1.29 19.50 6.03
CA TRP A 77 1.22 18.79 4.75
C TRP A 77 0.74 17.35 4.90
N ALA A 78 1.14 16.66 5.97
CA ALA A 78 0.69 15.29 6.23
C ALA A 78 -0.84 15.20 6.37
N SER A 79 -1.43 16.12 7.14
CA SER A 79 -2.89 16.20 7.29
C SER A 79 -3.57 16.57 5.97
N ALA A 80 -3.04 17.58 5.26
CA ALA A 80 -3.59 18.01 3.98
C ALA A 80 -3.59 16.89 2.93
N ALA A 81 -2.51 16.10 2.84
CA ALA A 81 -2.44 14.95 1.94
C ALA A 81 -3.49 13.88 2.29
N ALA A 82 -3.67 13.59 3.57
CA ALA A 82 -4.68 12.64 4.03
C ALA A 82 -6.09 13.13 3.73
N ASP A 83 -6.37 14.41 3.94
CA ASP A 83 -7.69 15.00 3.67
C ASP A 83 -8.01 14.98 2.18
N GLN A 84 -7.07 15.33 1.32
CA GLN A 84 -7.24 15.24 -0.14
C GLN A 84 -7.51 13.81 -0.60
N LEU A 85 -6.80 12.83 -0.05
CA LEU A 85 -7.05 11.43 -0.39
C LEU A 85 -8.42 10.96 0.10
N ARG A 86 -8.92 11.44 1.26
CA ARG A 86 -10.27 11.17 1.75
C ARG A 86 -11.35 11.78 0.86
N GLU A 87 -11.11 12.97 0.32
CA GLU A 87 -12.02 13.61 -0.63
C GLU A 87 -12.12 12.83 -1.94
N LEU A 88 -10.99 12.32 -2.45
CA LEU A 88 -10.95 11.50 -3.66
C LEU A 88 -11.55 10.10 -3.44
N LEU A 89 -11.35 9.53 -2.25
CA LEU A 89 -11.74 8.16 -1.92
C LEU A 89 -12.57 8.10 -0.62
N PRO A 90 -13.81 8.58 -0.62
CA PRO A 90 -14.74 8.37 0.49
C PRO A 90 -14.93 6.87 0.78
N SER A 91 -15.22 6.53 2.04
CA SER A 91 -15.59 5.15 2.40
C SER A 91 -16.76 4.64 1.56
N GLY A 92 -16.65 3.42 1.06
CA GLY A 92 -17.61 2.81 0.13
C GLY A 92 -17.29 3.00 -1.35
N THR A 93 -16.26 3.80 -1.69
CA THR A 93 -15.84 3.97 -3.09
C THR A 93 -15.27 2.69 -3.65
N GLU A 94 -15.73 2.26 -4.83
CA GLU A 94 -15.13 1.15 -5.58
C GLU A 94 -14.00 1.67 -6.46
N VAL A 95 -12.85 1.01 -6.38
CA VAL A 95 -11.67 1.34 -7.17
C VAL A 95 -11.08 0.08 -7.82
N THR A 96 -10.42 0.26 -8.95
CA THR A 96 -9.61 -0.80 -9.56
C THR A 96 -8.20 -0.73 -8.98
N LEU A 97 -7.76 -1.83 -8.39
CA LEU A 97 -6.41 -2.03 -7.89
C LEU A 97 -5.54 -2.64 -8.98
N GLU A 98 -4.45 -1.96 -9.35
CA GLU A 98 -3.37 -2.51 -10.16
C GLU A 98 -2.18 -2.83 -9.25
N PHE A 99 -1.96 -4.11 -9.00
CA PHE A 99 -0.84 -4.57 -8.18
C PHE A 99 0.52 -4.21 -8.79
N ARG A 100 1.43 -3.69 -7.98
CA ARG A 100 2.81 -3.36 -8.39
C ARG A 100 3.84 -4.15 -7.59
N ALA A 101 3.70 -4.22 -6.28
CA ALA A 101 4.68 -4.85 -5.40
C ALA A 101 4.08 -5.22 -4.03
N ARG A 102 4.92 -5.84 -3.20
CA ARG A 102 4.77 -5.85 -1.75
C ARG A 102 5.93 -5.11 -1.12
N ASP A 103 5.66 -4.32 -0.10
CA ASP A 103 6.72 -3.68 0.67
C ASP A 103 7.37 -4.65 1.66
N VAL A 104 8.39 -4.18 2.36
CA VAL A 104 9.15 -4.97 3.33
C VAL A 104 8.30 -5.48 4.51
N TYR A 105 7.15 -4.86 4.75
CA TYR A 105 6.17 -5.28 5.77
C TYR A 105 5.11 -6.23 5.20
N GLY A 106 5.17 -6.55 3.90
CA GLY A 106 4.22 -7.41 3.21
C GLY A 106 2.90 -6.73 2.81
N ARG A 107 2.80 -5.37 2.96
CA ARG A 107 1.62 -4.62 2.50
C ARG A 107 1.57 -4.61 0.98
N VAL A 108 0.37 -4.60 0.43
CA VAL A 108 0.16 -4.44 -1.01
C VAL A 108 0.54 -3.00 -1.40
N VAL A 109 1.36 -2.87 -2.43
CA VAL A 109 1.68 -1.61 -3.09
C VAL A 109 1.04 -1.64 -4.47
N ALA A 110 0.16 -0.70 -4.75
CA ALA A 110 -0.65 -0.71 -5.97
C ALA A 110 -1.00 0.69 -6.47
N ARG A 111 -1.35 0.80 -7.75
CA ARG A 111 -2.11 1.95 -8.25
C ARG A 111 -3.58 1.75 -7.92
N LEU A 112 -4.26 2.84 -7.64
CA LEU A 112 -5.71 2.88 -7.52
C LEU A 112 -6.30 3.71 -8.65
N LEU A 113 -7.20 3.11 -9.39
CA LEU A 113 -7.91 3.77 -10.46
C LEU A 113 -9.38 3.96 -10.06
N LEU A 114 -9.83 5.20 -10.02
CA LEU A 114 -11.23 5.57 -9.88
C LEU A 114 -11.78 5.91 -11.28
N GLU A 115 -12.73 5.11 -11.76
CA GLU A 115 -13.29 5.28 -13.11
C GLU A 115 -12.22 5.36 -14.21
N GLY A 116 -11.12 4.60 -14.04
CA GLY A 116 -9.98 4.56 -14.96
C GLY A 116 -8.94 5.67 -14.76
N ASN A 117 -9.19 6.65 -13.87
CA ASN A 117 -8.25 7.73 -13.57
C ASN A 117 -7.36 7.36 -12.38
N ASP A 118 -6.08 7.57 -12.52
CA ASP A 118 -5.11 7.29 -11.46
C ASP A 118 -5.20 8.32 -10.32
N ILE A 119 -5.53 7.86 -9.12
CA ILE A 119 -5.62 8.70 -7.93
C ILE A 119 -4.28 9.37 -7.60
N ALA A 120 -3.17 8.68 -7.84
CA ALA A 120 -1.83 9.21 -7.59
C ALA A 120 -1.53 10.45 -8.46
N GLU A 121 -1.95 10.44 -9.73
CA GLU A 121 -1.78 11.59 -10.63
C GLU A 121 -2.53 12.82 -10.10
N SER A 122 -3.73 12.63 -9.58
CA SER A 122 -4.52 13.70 -8.96
C SER A 122 -3.84 14.30 -7.74
N LEU A 123 -3.32 13.46 -6.84
CA LEU A 123 -2.59 13.91 -5.65
C LEU A 123 -1.29 14.66 -6.01
N LEU A 124 -0.54 14.14 -6.97
CA LEU A 124 0.70 14.75 -7.45
C LEU A 124 0.46 16.10 -8.12
N SER A 125 -0.55 16.21 -8.99
CA SER A 125 -0.91 17.45 -9.68
C SER A 125 -1.38 18.55 -8.71
N GLN A 126 -1.94 18.16 -7.57
CA GLN A 126 -2.32 19.08 -6.50
C GLN A 126 -1.16 19.41 -5.54
N GLY A 127 -0.02 18.73 -5.69
CA GLY A 127 1.13 18.87 -4.80
C GLY A 127 0.87 18.33 -3.40
N ALA A 128 0.00 17.35 -3.24
CA ALA A 128 -0.30 16.74 -1.94
C ALA A 128 0.77 15.77 -1.48
N VAL A 129 1.44 15.12 -2.44
CA VAL A 129 2.42 14.06 -2.21
C VAL A 129 3.65 14.27 -3.09
N PHE A 130 4.73 13.55 -2.79
CA PHE A 130 5.94 13.52 -3.59
C PHE A 130 5.92 12.32 -4.55
N ALA A 131 6.33 12.52 -5.80
CA ALA A 131 6.70 11.42 -6.65
C ALA A 131 8.02 10.81 -6.14
N TYR A 132 8.09 9.48 -6.08
CA TYR A 132 9.33 8.83 -5.69
C TYR A 132 10.37 8.96 -6.81
N ASP A 133 11.56 9.46 -6.50
CA ASP A 133 12.63 9.78 -7.44
C ASP A 133 13.86 8.86 -7.31
N GLY A 134 13.78 7.82 -6.49
CA GLY A 134 14.81 6.80 -6.34
C GLY A 134 14.75 5.71 -7.42
N TYR A 135 15.13 4.47 -7.05
CA TYR A 135 15.01 3.34 -7.96
C TYR A 135 13.54 3.04 -8.29
N LEU A 136 13.14 3.37 -9.51
CA LEU A 136 11.75 3.34 -9.91
C LEU A 136 11.21 1.94 -10.19
N GLY A 137 12.05 1.00 -10.65
CA GLY A 137 11.64 -0.38 -10.89
C GLY A 137 10.30 -0.50 -11.62
N GLN A 138 9.27 -0.89 -10.90
CA GLN A 138 7.89 -1.03 -11.39
C GLN A 138 7.16 0.30 -11.66
N CYS A 139 7.83 1.44 -11.52
CA CYS A 139 7.27 2.78 -11.69
C CYS A 139 7.71 3.47 -13.00
N ASN A 140 8.59 2.83 -13.78
CA ASN A 140 9.18 3.42 -14.97
C ASN A 140 8.17 3.79 -16.07
N ASP A 141 7.01 3.17 -16.07
CA ASP A 141 5.91 3.41 -17.00
C ASP A 141 5.00 4.58 -16.59
N LEU A 142 5.24 5.19 -15.41
CA LEU A 142 4.38 6.22 -14.83
C LEU A 142 4.99 7.61 -15.01
N SER A 143 4.16 8.58 -15.40
CA SER A 143 4.59 9.97 -15.59
C SER A 143 4.53 10.82 -14.33
N TYR A 144 4.69 10.23 -13.15
CA TYR A 144 4.48 10.89 -11.86
C TYR A 144 5.40 12.08 -11.60
N LEU A 145 6.67 12.00 -12.03
CA LEU A 145 7.61 13.12 -11.94
C LEU A 145 7.14 14.35 -12.74
N ARG A 146 6.42 14.15 -13.85
CA ARG A 146 5.84 15.24 -14.62
C ARG A 146 4.72 15.94 -13.86
N PHE A 147 3.81 15.21 -13.23
CA PHE A 147 2.74 15.79 -12.43
C PHE A 147 3.27 16.55 -11.22
N GLU A 148 4.32 16.03 -10.57
CA GLU A 148 5.02 16.76 -9.52
C GLU A 148 5.64 18.05 -10.06
N ALA A 149 6.31 18.02 -11.22
CA ALA A 149 6.93 19.19 -11.83
C ALA A 149 5.88 20.27 -12.14
N GLU A 150 4.73 19.89 -12.70
CA GLU A 150 3.61 20.80 -12.96
C GLU A 150 3.06 21.46 -11.67
N ALA A 151 2.93 20.68 -10.58
CA ALA A 151 2.51 21.20 -9.29
C ALA A 151 3.53 22.18 -8.71
N ARG A 152 4.82 21.89 -8.89
CA ARG A 152 5.94 22.73 -8.47
C ARG A 152 5.98 24.05 -9.24
N GLU A 153 5.85 24.03 -10.56
CA GLU A 153 5.80 25.22 -11.42
C GLU A 153 4.62 26.14 -11.06
N THR A 154 3.50 25.55 -10.68
CA THR A 154 2.29 26.28 -10.31
C THR A 154 2.16 26.55 -8.80
N SER A 155 3.21 26.25 -8.00
CA SER A 155 3.28 26.49 -6.56
C SER A 155 2.06 25.90 -5.80
N ARG A 156 1.70 24.65 -6.06
CA ARG A 156 0.54 23.98 -5.41
C ARG A 156 0.99 23.14 -4.21
N GLY A 157 0.14 23.06 -3.22
CA GLY A 157 0.30 22.16 -2.06
C GLY A 157 1.66 22.28 -1.38
N LEU A 158 2.47 21.22 -1.38
CA LEU A 158 3.85 21.19 -0.87
C LEU A 158 4.74 22.31 -1.43
N TRP A 159 4.47 22.71 -2.67
CA TRP A 159 5.30 23.63 -3.45
C TRP A 159 4.93 25.10 -3.26
N THR A 160 3.96 25.41 -2.36
CA THR A 160 3.70 26.79 -1.92
C THR A 160 4.89 27.38 -1.16
N VAL A 161 5.71 26.53 -0.55
CA VAL A 161 7.01 26.90 0.04
C VAL A 161 8.09 26.74 -1.02
N PRO A 162 8.95 27.73 -1.24
CA PRO A 162 10.03 27.65 -2.21
C PRO A 162 10.91 26.39 -1.98
N GLY A 163 11.04 25.56 -2.99
CA GLY A 163 11.77 24.28 -2.91
C GLY A 163 10.97 23.12 -2.30
N GLY A 164 9.81 23.38 -1.71
CA GLY A 164 9.03 22.40 -0.96
C GLY A 164 9.64 22.02 0.39
N PRO A 165 8.94 21.25 1.21
CA PRO A 165 9.51 20.66 2.42
C PRO A 165 10.49 19.55 2.09
N GLU A 166 11.33 19.17 3.09
CA GLU A 166 12.27 18.05 2.94
C GLU A 166 11.54 16.76 2.52
N ARG A 167 12.16 16.01 1.64
CA ARG A 167 11.58 14.77 1.14
C ARG A 167 11.51 13.70 2.26
N PRO A 168 10.41 12.96 2.37
CA PRO A 168 10.21 11.98 3.44
C PRO A 168 11.34 10.97 3.57
N TRP A 169 11.85 10.44 2.46
CA TRP A 169 12.93 9.44 2.46
C TRP A 169 14.28 9.99 2.96
N ASN A 170 14.58 11.27 2.73
CA ASN A 170 15.76 11.91 3.30
C ASN A 170 15.65 12.00 4.83
N LEU A 171 14.47 12.31 5.35
CA LEU A 171 14.21 12.35 6.78
C LEU A 171 14.31 10.96 7.41
N ILE A 172 13.79 9.93 6.75
CA ILE A 172 13.88 8.54 7.19
C ILE A 172 15.35 8.11 7.24
N GLU A 173 16.12 8.38 6.20
CA GLU A 173 17.55 8.06 6.14
C GLU A 173 18.33 8.80 7.26
N ALA A 174 18.08 10.10 7.41
CA ALA A 174 18.73 10.91 8.44
C ALA A 174 18.41 10.46 9.88
N SER A 175 17.24 9.83 10.09
CA SER A 175 16.84 9.26 11.38
C SER A 175 17.42 7.87 11.65
N GLY A 176 18.19 7.30 10.71
CA GLY A 176 18.66 5.92 10.78
C GLY A 176 17.56 4.88 10.62
N GLY A 177 16.42 5.26 10.00
CA GLY A 177 15.27 4.39 9.79
C GLY A 177 14.29 4.32 10.97
N GLU A 178 14.43 5.20 11.96
CA GLU A 178 13.48 5.27 13.10
C GLU A 178 12.10 5.83 12.70
N LEU A 179 12.06 6.61 11.62
CA LEU A 179 10.80 7.16 11.08
C LEU A 179 10.18 6.16 10.11
N GLU A 180 8.91 5.87 10.30
CA GLU A 180 8.16 5.03 9.38
C GLU A 180 7.54 5.88 8.26
N PRO A 181 7.57 5.35 7.02
CA PRO A 181 6.95 5.97 5.86
C PRO A 181 5.43 5.83 5.85
#